data_8d95ae4eb853b2629280f216472405e0
#
_entry.id   8d95ae4eb853b2629280f216472405e0
#
_cell.length_a   1.000
_cell.length_b   1.000
_cell.length_c   1.000
_cell.angle_alpha   90.00
_cell.angle_beta   90.00
_cell.angle_gamma   90.00
#
_symmetry.space_group_name_H-M   'P 1'
#
loop_
_entity.id
_entity.type
_entity.pdbx_description
1 polymer ?
#
loop_
_entity_poly.entity_id
_entity_poly.type
_entity_poly.pdbx_seq_one_letter_code
_entity_poly.pdbx_strand_id
1 'polypeptide(L)'
;GDGFVLIVPRMVDTLLGCTIAALAAFLILPDWQGRKLHRVMATVLGNSARYLQEVLGQYHAGMRDDLAYRVARRDMHNADAALSLALSNMLREPGYARRNLDAGLRFLALSNTLLGYLSALGAHRTRLPAFNEDTVATDAASTLQQTLQGIADALATGAAIPEGDAAAERAGAEALEQMDDDMHPTLRLLRT
;
A
#
# COMPACT_ATOMS: atom_id res chain seq x y z
N GLY A 1 57.83 -33.54 10.91
CA GLY A 1 56.60 -33.53 11.73
C GLY A 1 55.98 -32.15 11.87
N ASP A 2 56.44 -31.11 11.14
CA ASP A 2 56.09 -29.71 11.38
C ASP A 2 54.75 -29.28 10.76
N GLY A 3 54.11 -30.13 9.99
CA GLY A 3 52.83 -29.84 9.39
C GLY A 3 51.66 -29.67 10.35
N PHE A 4 51.67 -30.43 11.46
CA PHE A 4 50.59 -30.38 12.46
C PHE A 4 50.62 -29.11 13.31
N VAL A 5 51.79 -28.49 13.49
CA VAL A 5 51.96 -27.26 14.28
C VAL A 5 51.32 -26.05 13.61
N LEU A 6 51.20 -26.07 12.29
CA LEU A 6 50.60 -24.99 11.47
C LEU A 6 49.07 -25.13 11.29
N ILE A 7 48.50 -26.32 11.59
CA ILE A 7 47.05 -26.56 11.41
C ILE A 7 46.25 -25.77 12.43
N VAL A 8 46.68 -25.78 13.70
CA VAL A 8 45.95 -25.11 14.79
C VAL A 8 45.85 -23.61 14.58
N PRO A 9 46.93 -22.85 14.27
CA PRO A 9 46.81 -21.43 13.96
C PRO A 9 45.90 -21.12 12.76
N ARG A 10 45.99 -21.91 11.70
CA ARG A 10 45.13 -21.72 10.50
C ARG A 10 43.66 -21.97 10.81
N MET A 11 43.33 -22.96 11.64
CA MET A 11 41.94 -23.20 12.08
C MET A 11 41.43 -22.02 12.90
N VAL A 12 42.25 -21.48 13.81
CA VAL A 12 41.85 -20.32 14.62
C VAL A 12 41.64 -19.10 13.73
N ASP A 13 42.50 -18.82 12.78
CA ASP A 13 42.34 -17.71 11.83
C ASP A 13 41.08 -17.84 10.98
N THR A 14 40.79 -19.06 10.50
CA THR A 14 39.58 -19.34 9.73
C THR A 14 38.32 -19.17 10.58
N LEU A 15 38.30 -19.68 11.80
CA LEU A 15 37.18 -19.51 12.74
C LEU A 15 36.98 -18.05 13.10
N LEU A 16 38.04 -17.30 13.33
CA LEU A 16 37.97 -15.88 13.63
C LEU A 16 37.40 -15.09 12.44
N GLY A 17 37.93 -15.37 11.23
CA GLY A 17 37.42 -14.75 9.99
C GLY A 17 35.94 -15.06 9.73
N CYS A 18 35.51 -16.31 9.87
CA CYS A 18 34.12 -16.71 9.75
C CYS A 18 33.22 -16.03 10.80
N THR A 19 33.72 -15.93 12.05
CA THR A 19 32.96 -15.27 13.13
C THR A 19 32.80 -13.77 12.86
N ILE A 20 33.86 -13.10 12.44
CA ILE A 20 33.80 -11.67 12.07
C ILE A 20 32.84 -11.46 10.89
N ALA A 21 32.95 -12.30 9.86
CA ALA A 21 32.07 -12.23 8.70
C ALA A 21 30.61 -12.49 9.07
N ALA A 22 30.33 -13.47 9.92
CA ALA A 22 29.00 -13.75 10.44
C ALA A 22 28.45 -12.58 11.28
N LEU A 23 29.28 -12.02 12.19
CA LEU A 23 28.88 -10.85 12.97
C LEU A 23 28.62 -9.63 12.09
N ALA A 24 29.47 -9.37 11.10
CA ALA A 24 29.26 -8.29 10.14
C ALA A 24 27.98 -8.49 9.33
N ALA A 25 27.73 -9.69 8.83
CA ALA A 25 26.50 -10.03 8.10
C ALA A 25 25.26 -9.90 8.96
N PHE A 26 25.33 -10.26 10.25
CA PHE A 26 24.17 -10.24 11.16
C PHE A 26 23.91 -8.87 11.80
N LEU A 27 24.95 -8.07 12.10
CA LEU A 27 24.84 -6.80 12.81
C LEU A 27 24.86 -5.57 11.92
N ILE A 28 25.63 -5.61 10.83
CA ILE A 28 25.88 -4.42 9.99
C ILE A 28 25.01 -4.42 8.73
N LEU A 29 24.78 -5.60 8.14
CA LEU A 29 24.06 -5.75 6.85
C LEU A 29 22.57 -6.05 6.91
N PRO A 30 21.91 -6.39 8.03
CA PRO A 30 20.50 -6.77 7.96
C PRO A 30 19.62 -5.56 7.68
N ASP A 31 19.29 -5.40 6.42
CA ASP A 31 18.22 -4.49 5.98
C ASP A 31 16.86 -5.21 6.12
N TRP A 32 16.47 -5.41 7.39
CA TRP A 32 15.24 -6.12 7.72
C TRP A 32 14.03 -5.41 7.14
N GLN A 33 13.32 -6.05 6.22
CA GLN A 33 12.13 -5.51 5.56
C GLN A 33 11.01 -5.18 6.57
N GLY A 34 10.95 -5.93 7.67
CA GLY A 34 10.02 -5.65 8.76
C GLY A 34 10.14 -4.25 9.36
N ARG A 35 11.33 -3.64 9.32
CA ARG A 35 11.53 -2.25 9.78
C ARG A 35 11.02 -1.22 8.79
N LYS A 36 10.94 -1.59 7.51
CA LYS A 36 10.51 -0.71 6.42
C LYS A 36 9.04 -0.89 6.07
N LEU A 37 8.39 -1.95 6.58
CA LEU A 37 7.04 -2.33 6.21
C LEU A 37 6.05 -1.16 6.32
N HIS A 38 6.08 -0.41 7.42
CA HIS A 38 5.18 0.74 7.62
C HIS A 38 5.33 1.81 6.52
N ARG A 39 6.56 2.08 6.07
CA ARG A 39 6.80 3.04 4.99
C ARG A 39 6.28 2.53 3.65
N VAL A 40 6.43 1.24 3.40
CA VAL A 40 5.91 0.62 2.17
C VAL A 40 4.37 0.66 2.18
N MET A 41 3.74 0.33 3.32
CA MET A 41 2.30 0.44 3.49
C MET A 41 1.80 1.89 3.33
N ALA A 42 2.53 2.87 3.91
CA ALA A 42 2.24 4.30 3.72
C ALA A 42 2.29 4.70 2.25
N THR A 43 3.29 4.23 1.50
CA THR A 43 3.42 4.49 0.05
C THR A 43 2.25 3.91 -0.73
N VAL A 44 1.78 2.71 -0.39
CA VAL A 44 0.61 2.09 -1.03
C VAL A 44 -0.63 2.95 -0.81
N LEU A 45 -0.91 3.38 0.43
CA LEU A 45 -2.10 4.19 0.74
C LEU A 45 -2.04 5.58 0.09
N GLY A 46 -0.88 6.25 0.15
CA GLY A 46 -0.71 7.55 -0.49
C GLY A 46 -0.90 7.50 -2.01
N ASN A 47 -0.37 6.45 -2.66
CA ASN A 47 -0.59 6.24 -4.10
C ASN A 47 -2.04 5.84 -4.41
N SER A 48 -2.73 5.12 -3.51
CA SER A 48 -4.16 4.81 -3.65
C SER A 48 -5.00 6.09 -3.59
N ALA A 49 -4.74 6.95 -2.60
CA ALA A 49 -5.42 8.23 -2.46
C ALA A 49 -5.23 9.12 -3.70
N ARG A 50 -3.99 9.19 -4.19
CA ARG A 50 -3.68 9.94 -5.42
C ARG A 50 -4.37 9.34 -6.65
N TYR A 51 -4.35 8.01 -6.81
CA TYR A 51 -5.00 7.35 -7.93
C TYR A 51 -6.51 7.56 -7.90
N LEU A 52 -7.15 7.49 -6.73
CA LEU A 52 -8.57 7.83 -6.55
C LEU A 52 -8.84 9.27 -7.00
N GLN A 53 -8.03 10.23 -6.58
CA GLN A 53 -8.15 11.63 -6.98
C GLN A 53 -8.11 11.82 -8.51
N GLU A 54 -7.14 11.19 -9.16
CA GLU A 54 -7.00 11.27 -10.62
C GLU A 54 -8.16 10.59 -11.37
N VAL A 55 -8.66 9.46 -10.84
CA VAL A 55 -9.85 8.80 -11.38
C VAL A 55 -11.05 9.74 -11.31
N LEU A 56 -11.31 10.34 -10.15
CA LEU A 56 -12.43 11.26 -9.95
C LEU A 56 -12.29 12.53 -10.80
N GLY A 57 -11.08 13.06 -10.95
CA GLY A 57 -10.80 14.18 -11.84
C GLY A 57 -11.21 13.91 -13.28
N GLN A 58 -11.11 12.65 -13.75
CA GLN A 58 -11.56 12.26 -15.09
C GLN A 58 -13.08 12.30 -15.24
N TYR A 59 -13.83 12.04 -14.17
CA TYR A 59 -15.29 12.13 -14.17
C TYR A 59 -15.81 13.57 -14.19
N HIS A 60 -15.08 14.51 -13.56
CA HIS A 60 -15.47 15.93 -13.53
C HIS A 60 -15.07 16.69 -14.81
N ALA A 61 -13.89 16.41 -15.33
CA ALA A 61 -13.32 17.17 -16.46
C ALA A 61 -13.69 16.62 -17.85
N GLY A 62 -14.43 15.49 -17.91
CA GLY A 62 -14.52 14.70 -19.12
C GLY A 62 -13.20 13.98 -19.42
N MET A 63 -13.29 12.87 -20.15
CA MET A 63 -12.11 12.04 -20.42
C MET A 63 -11.08 12.82 -21.23
N ARG A 64 -9.96 13.11 -20.61
CA ARG A 64 -8.73 13.54 -21.27
C ARG A 64 -7.70 12.40 -21.14
N ASP A 65 -6.90 12.17 -22.18
CA ASP A 65 -5.71 11.29 -22.07
C ASP A 65 -4.70 12.01 -21.17
N ASP A 66 -4.91 11.86 -19.88
CA ASP A 66 -4.17 12.59 -18.86
C ASP A 66 -2.96 11.77 -18.41
N LEU A 67 -1.78 12.36 -18.57
CA LEU A 67 -0.54 11.79 -18.11
C LEU A 67 -0.58 11.55 -16.59
N ALA A 68 -1.23 12.45 -15.82
CA ALA A 68 -1.34 12.35 -14.37
C ALA A 68 -2.07 11.07 -13.94
N TYR A 69 -3.20 10.76 -14.57
CA TYR A 69 -3.92 9.51 -14.34
C TYR A 69 -3.05 8.26 -14.64
N ARG A 70 -2.35 8.25 -15.79
CA ARG A 70 -1.50 7.10 -16.17
C ARG A 70 -0.34 6.92 -15.19
N VAL A 71 0.25 8.02 -14.74
CA VAL A 71 1.34 8.00 -13.74
C VAL A 71 0.80 7.51 -12.40
N ALA A 72 -0.31 8.05 -11.90
CA ALA A 72 -0.91 7.63 -10.64
C ALA A 72 -1.27 6.14 -10.64
N ARG A 73 -1.87 5.65 -11.73
CA ARG A 73 -2.17 4.23 -11.91
C ARG A 73 -0.92 3.37 -11.85
N ARG A 74 0.13 3.73 -12.60
CA ARG A 74 1.41 3.01 -12.60
C ARG A 74 2.03 3.00 -11.20
N ASP A 75 2.06 4.15 -10.53
CA ASP A 75 2.68 4.30 -9.23
C ASP A 75 1.96 3.47 -8.16
N MET A 76 0.63 3.37 -8.23
CA MET A 76 -0.17 2.49 -7.38
C MET A 76 0.18 1.01 -7.61
N HIS A 77 0.22 0.54 -8.85
CA HIS A 77 0.60 -0.84 -9.16
C HIS A 77 2.04 -1.17 -8.72
N ASN A 78 2.97 -0.23 -8.91
CA ASN A 78 4.35 -0.39 -8.47
C ASN A 78 4.46 -0.47 -6.94
N ALA A 79 3.68 0.34 -6.22
CA ALA A 79 3.66 0.31 -4.75
C ALA A 79 3.11 -1.02 -4.22
N ASP A 80 2.05 -1.54 -4.83
CA ASP A 80 1.48 -2.85 -4.46
C ASP A 80 2.45 -4.00 -4.74
N ALA A 81 3.14 -3.97 -5.89
CA ALA A 81 4.20 -4.93 -6.19
C ALA A 81 5.38 -4.84 -5.20
N ALA A 82 5.76 -3.63 -4.78
CA ALA A 82 6.80 -3.42 -3.78
C ALA A 82 6.39 -3.97 -2.40
N LEU A 83 5.12 -3.82 -2.01
CA LEU A 83 4.58 -4.41 -0.78
C LEU A 83 4.63 -5.94 -0.84
N SER A 84 4.18 -6.53 -1.94
CA SER A 84 4.21 -7.99 -2.16
C SER A 84 5.64 -8.53 -2.07
N LEU A 85 6.60 -7.83 -2.68
CA LEU A 85 8.02 -8.19 -2.62
C LEU A 85 8.58 -8.07 -1.20
N ALA A 86 8.25 -6.98 -0.49
CA ALA A 86 8.70 -6.78 0.89
C ALA A 86 8.21 -7.91 1.81
N LEU A 87 6.92 -8.28 1.71
CA LEU A 87 6.34 -9.38 2.48
C LEU A 87 6.95 -10.75 2.10
N SER A 88 7.18 -10.99 0.81
CA SER A 88 7.87 -12.20 0.33
C SER A 88 9.30 -12.31 0.89
N ASN A 89 10.01 -11.21 0.98
CA ASN A 89 11.34 -11.17 1.58
C ASN A 89 11.28 -11.40 3.10
N MET A 90 10.28 -10.83 3.79
CA MET A 90 10.08 -11.07 5.22
C MET A 90 9.83 -12.56 5.55
N LEU A 91 9.23 -13.33 4.63
CA LEU A 91 9.06 -14.77 4.83
C LEU A 91 10.39 -15.52 4.93
N ARG A 92 11.46 -14.96 4.35
CA ARG A 92 12.83 -15.53 4.39
C ARG A 92 13.63 -15.03 5.59
N GLU A 93 13.14 -14.03 6.33
CA GLU A 93 13.80 -13.49 7.51
C GLU A 93 13.64 -14.43 8.71
N PRO A 94 14.57 -14.43 9.69
CA PRO A 94 14.42 -15.15 10.95
C PRO A 94 13.14 -14.75 11.68
N GLY A 95 12.54 -15.70 12.44
CA GLY A 95 11.23 -15.50 13.10
C GLY A 95 11.13 -14.25 13.98
N TYR A 96 12.23 -13.85 14.64
CA TYR A 96 12.28 -12.64 15.46
C TYR A 96 12.19 -11.33 14.64
N ALA A 97 12.54 -11.36 13.36
CA ALA A 97 12.48 -10.22 12.45
C ALA A 97 11.12 -10.10 11.74
N ARG A 98 10.31 -11.16 11.76
CA ARG A 98 8.98 -11.24 11.10
C ARG A 98 7.86 -10.57 11.89
N ARG A 99 8.18 -9.62 12.75
CA ARG A 99 7.16 -8.87 13.48
C ARG A 99 6.20 -8.22 12.47
N ASN A 100 4.90 -8.31 12.75
CA ASN A 100 3.84 -7.72 11.92
C ASN A 100 3.64 -8.36 10.54
N LEU A 101 4.21 -9.53 10.25
CA LEU A 101 3.98 -10.22 8.96
C LEU A 101 2.49 -10.49 8.71
N ASP A 102 1.77 -11.01 9.71
CA ASP A 102 0.33 -11.29 9.58
C ASP A 102 -0.49 -10.03 9.32
N ALA A 103 -0.15 -8.93 9.99
CA ALA A 103 -0.78 -7.64 9.73
C ALA A 103 -0.46 -7.14 8.31
N GLY A 104 0.79 -7.33 7.85
CA GLY A 104 1.21 -7.00 6.50
C GLY A 104 0.47 -7.80 5.43
N LEU A 105 0.27 -9.11 5.64
CA LEU A 105 -0.47 -9.97 4.71
C LEU A 105 -1.96 -9.59 4.64
N ARG A 106 -2.58 -9.26 5.78
CA ARG A 106 -3.95 -8.73 5.79
C ARG A 106 -4.05 -7.40 5.07
N PHE A 107 -3.10 -6.51 5.30
CA PHE A 107 -3.02 -5.23 4.59
C PHE A 107 -2.86 -5.43 3.09
N LEU A 108 -2.01 -6.37 2.64
CA LEU A 108 -1.86 -6.70 1.22
C LEU A 108 -3.17 -7.17 0.60
N ALA A 109 -3.94 -8.02 1.29
CA ALA A 109 -5.24 -8.48 0.80
C ALA A 109 -6.22 -7.30 0.64
N LEU A 110 -6.28 -6.40 1.62
CA LEU A 110 -7.12 -5.21 1.56
C LEU A 110 -6.66 -4.23 0.47
N SER A 111 -5.35 -4.02 0.30
CA SER A 111 -4.82 -3.14 -0.73
C SER A 111 -5.09 -3.66 -2.14
N ASN A 112 -4.99 -4.97 -2.36
CA ASN A 112 -5.36 -5.62 -3.62
C ASN A 112 -6.85 -5.46 -3.93
N THR A 113 -7.71 -5.58 -2.92
CA THR A 113 -9.15 -5.35 -3.06
C THR A 113 -9.42 -3.88 -3.45
N LEU A 114 -8.81 -2.93 -2.73
CA LEU A 114 -8.93 -1.51 -3.03
C LEU A 114 -8.43 -1.19 -4.45
N LEU A 115 -7.28 -1.74 -4.84
CA LEU A 115 -6.74 -1.58 -6.20
C LEU A 115 -7.70 -2.13 -7.26
N GLY A 116 -8.36 -3.24 -6.98
CA GLY A 116 -9.40 -3.82 -7.83
C GLY A 116 -10.57 -2.85 -8.05
N TYR A 117 -11.11 -2.28 -6.97
CA TYR A 117 -12.21 -1.30 -7.04
C TYR A 117 -11.79 -0.01 -7.76
N LEU A 118 -10.63 0.55 -7.44
CA LEU A 118 -10.11 1.75 -8.11
C LEU A 118 -9.88 1.50 -9.60
N SER A 119 -9.40 0.31 -9.96
CA SER A 119 -9.17 -0.06 -11.36
C SER A 119 -10.49 -0.24 -12.12
N ALA A 120 -11.50 -0.84 -11.49
CA ALA A 120 -12.84 -0.96 -12.05
C ALA A 120 -13.46 0.43 -12.28
N LEU A 121 -13.40 1.30 -11.27
CA LEU A 121 -13.87 2.69 -11.38
C LEU A 121 -13.14 3.41 -12.53
N GLY A 122 -11.82 3.31 -12.59
CA GLY A 122 -11.02 3.87 -13.66
C GLY A 122 -11.34 3.32 -15.07
N ALA A 123 -11.72 2.04 -15.18
CA ALA A 123 -12.12 1.42 -16.45
C ALA A 123 -13.46 1.94 -16.97
N HIS A 124 -14.37 2.29 -16.09
CA HIS A 124 -15.71 2.78 -16.45
C HIS A 124 -15.75 4.27 -16.78
N ARG A 125 -14.69 5.04 -16.53
CA ARG A 125 -14.63 6.50 -16.81
C ARG A 125 -15.00 6.91 -18.24
N THR A 126 -14.85 6.00 -19.21
CA THR A 126 -15.15 6.27 -20.62
C THR A 126 -16.62 6.13 -20.98
N ARG A 127 -17.41 5.46 -20.13
CA ARG A 127 -18.81 5.09 -20.43
C ARG A 127 -19.81 5.95 -19.69
N LEU A 128 -19.32 6.83 -18.81
CA LEU A 128 -20.15 7.53 -17.88
C LEU A 128 -20.19 9.02 -18.24
N PRO A 129 -21.38 9.65 -18.21
CA PRO A 129 -21.47 11.09 -18.35
C PRO A 129 -20.69 11.77 -17.23
N ALA A 130 -20.18 12.98 -17.49
CA ALA A 130 -19.53 13.77 -16.45
C ALA A 130 -20.45 13.87 -15.22
N PHE A 131 -19.88 13.68 -14.03
CA PHE A 131 -20.61 13.94 -12.79
C PHE A 131 -21.02 15.42 -12.78
N ASN A 132 -22.29 15.69 -12.99
CA ASN A 132 -22.85 16.98 -12.65
C ASN A 132 -22.96 17.00 -11.12
N GLU A 133 -22.00 17.67 -10.46
CA GLU A 133 -22.01 18.10 -9.05
C GLU A 133 -22.88 17.26 -8.09
N ASP A 134 -22.81 15.94 -8.19
CA ASP A 134 -23.50 15.07 -7.27
C ASP A 134 -22.71 15.08 -5.97
N THR A 135 -23.18 15.88 -5.02
CA THR A 135 -22.47 16.21 -3.79
C THR A 135 -22.15 14.97 -2.98
N VAL A 136 -23.06 13.97 -2.95
CA VAL A 136 -22.91 12.76 -2.12
C VAL A 136 -21.73 11.91 -2.56
N ALA A 137 -21.60 11.62 -3.86
CA ALA A 137 -20.49 10.82 -4.38
C ALA A 137 -19.14 11.55 -4.24
N THR A 138 -19.15 12.86 -4.48
CA THR A 138 -17.96 13.71 -4.33
C THR A 138 -17.52 13.80 -2.87
N ASP A 139 -18.46 13.98 -1.96
CA ASP A 139 -18.20 14.06 -0.52
C ASP A 139 -17.68 12.73 0.04
N ALA A 140 -18.31 11.61 -0.33
CA ALA A 140 -17.84 10.27 0.05
C ALA A 140 -16.43 9.99 -0.45
N ALA A 141 -16.14 10.36 -1.70
CA ALA A 141 -14.84 10.17 -2.31
C ALA A 141 -13.76 11.06 -1.67
N SER A 142 -14.09 12.32 -1.34
CA SER A 142 -13.17 13.23 -0.64
C SER A 142 -12.86 12.74 0.78
N THR A 143 -13.85 12.23 1.49
CA THR A 143 -13.70 11.62 2.81
C THR A 143 -12.79 10.40 2.74
N LEU A 144 -13.02 9.49 1.80
CA LEU A 144 -12.17 8.32 1.59
C LEU A 144 -10.73 8.72 1.28
N GLN A 145 -10.54 9.70 0.39
CA GLN A 145 -9.19 10.19 0.04
C GLN A 145 -8.47 10.75 1.27
N GLN A 146 -9.14 11.58 2.08
CA GLN A 146 -8.58 12.16 3.30
C GLN A 146 -8.22 11.08 4.32
N THR A 147 -9.09 10.08 4.51
CA THR A 147 -8.85 8.94 5.40
C THR A 147 -7.62 8.15 4.95
N LEU A 148 -7.53 7.80 3.67
CA LEU A 148 -6.37 7.08 3.11
C LEU A 148 -5.08 7.86 3.30
N GLN A 149 -5.10 9.18 3.05
CA GLN A 149 -3.92 10.04 3.22
C GLN A 149 -3.55 10.17 4.70
N GLY A 150 -4.52 10.36 5.59
CA GLY A 150 -4.27 10.46 7.03
C GLY A 150 -3.64 9.18 7.60
N ILE A 151 -4.09 8.00 7.18
CA ILE A 151 -3.49 6.73 7.58
C ILE A 151 -2.08 6.59 6.98
N ALA A 152 -1.88 7.02 5.72
CA ALA A 152 -0.56 7.00 5.08
C ALA A 152 0.45 7.86 5.85
N ASP A 153 0.07 9.07 6.23
CA ASP A 153 0.93 10.01 6.97
C ASP A 153 1.25 9.48 8.39
N ALA A 154 0.27 8.89 9.08
CA ALA A 154 0.48 8.26 10.36
C ALA A 154 1.46 7.08 10.28
N LEU A 155 1.32 6.21 9.28
CA LEU A 155 2.25 5.10 9.03
C LEU A 155 3.65 5.59 8.64
N ALA A 156 3.76 6.66 7.87
CA ALA A 156 5.06 7.23 7.46
C ALA A 156 5.83 7.82 8.64
N THR A 157 5.13 8.46 9.57
CA THR A 157 5.70 9.14 10.74
C THR A 157 5.81 8.25 11.97
N GLY A 158 5.13 7.09 11.97
CA GLY A 158 5.00 6.23 13.16
C GLY A 158 4.06 6.81 14.23
N ALA A 159 3.20 7.74 13.85
CA ALA A 159 2.17 8.30 14.72
C ALA A 159 1.02 7.29 14.94
N ALA A 160 0.18 7.57 15.94
CA ALA A 160 -1.05 6.81 16.11
C ALA A 160 -1.95 7.01 14.87
N ILE A 161 -2.51 5.91 14.38
CA ILE A 161 -3.46 5.97 13.26
C ILE A 161 -4.70 6.73 13.76
N PRO A 162 -5.15 7.77 13.04
CA PRO A 162 -6.38 8.48 13.40
C PRO A 162 -7.53 7.48 13.50
N GLU A 163 -8.30 7.54 14.57
CA GLU A 163 -9.56 6.81 14.60
C GLU A 163 -10.44 7.41 13.51
N GLY A 164 -10.76 6.59 12.49
CA GLY A 164 -11.70 7.00 11.45
C GLY A 164 -13.05 7.31 12.08
N ASP A 165 -13.74 8.31 11.58
CA ASP A 165 -15.13 8.56 11.98
C ASP A 165 -16.02 7.49 11.33
N ALA A 166 -16.08 6.33 11.98
CA ALA A 166 -16.90 5.20 11.55
C ALA A 166 -18.40 5.57 11.41
N ALA A 167 -18.85 6.64 12.05
CA ALA A 167 -20.20 7.14 11.88
C ALA A 167 -20.34 7.92 10.58
N ALA A 168 -19.39 8.77 10.24
CA ALA A 168 -19.34 9.48 8.96
C ALA A 168 -19.17 8.52 7.78
N GLU A 169 -18.30 7.50 7.91
CA GLU A 169 -18.13 6.46 6.89
C GLU A 169 -19.40 5.66 6.64
N ARG A 170 -20.12 5.26 7.70
CA ARG A 170 -21.39 4.57 7.56
C ARG A 170 -22.47 5.48 6.97
N ALA A 171 -22.57 6.71 7.41
CA ALA A 171 -23.53 7.67 6.84
C ALA A 171 -23.27 7.92 5.35
N GLY A 172 -22.00 8.01 4.95
CA GLY A 172 -21.62 8.11 3.53
C GLY A 172 -22.00 6.86 2.72
N ALA A 173 -21.78 5.66 3.27
CA ALA A 173 -22.17 4.41 2.63
C ALA A 173 -23.71 4.29 2.51
N GLU A 174 -24.46 4.60 3.58
CA GLU A 174 -25.92 4.60 3.58
C GLU A 174 -26.48 5.63 2.58
N ALA A 175 -25.88 6.82 2.49
CA ALA A 175 -26.28 7.83 1.53
C ALA A 175 -26.05 7.36 0.07
N LEU A 176 -24.93 6.68 -0.19
CA LEU A 176 -24.66 6.07 -1.51
C LEU A 176 -25.64 4.93 -1.82
N GLU A 177 -26.02 4.12 -0.82
CA GLU A 177 -27.00 3.05 -1.00
C GLU A 177 -28.43 3.57 -1.28
N GLN A 178 -28.77 4.75 -0.76
CA GLN A 178 -30.08 5.39 -0.97
C GLN A 178 -30.18 6.15 -2.29
N MET A 179 -29.05 6.30 -3.02
CA MET A 179 -29.09 6.91 -4.35
C MET A 179 -29.93 6.05 -5.28
N ASP A 180 -30.92 6.68 -5.94
CA ASP A 180 -31.87 6.01 -6.83
C ASP A 180 -31.12 5.39 -8.03
N ASP A 181 -31.20 4.07 -8.14
CA ASP A 181 -30.57 3.29 -9.23
C ASP A 181 -31.04 3.70 -10.63
N ASP A 182 -32.19 4.38 -10.73
CA ASP A 182 -32.77 4.81 -11.99
C ASP A 182 -32.18 6.12 -12.51
N MET A 183 -31.51 6.91 -11.66
CA MET A 183 -30.99 8.22 -12.06
C MET A 183 -29.73 8.16 -12.88
N HIS A 184 -28.83 7.17 -12.68
CA HIS A 184 -27.66 6.98 -13.54
C HIS A 184 -27.01 5.59 -13.39
N PRO A 185 -26.70 4.87 -14.48
CA PRO A 185 -26.00 3.57 -14.43
C PRO A 185 -24.58 3.67 -13.82
N THR A 186 -24.06 4.88 -13.70
CA THR A 186 -22.80 5.22 -13.05
C THR A 186 -22.82 4.93 -11.55
N LEU A 187 -23.95 5.20 -10.90
CA LEU A 187 -24.06 5.12 -9.45
C LEU A 187 -24.10 3.67 -8.95
N ARG A 188 -24.52 2.74 -9.81
CA ARG A 188 -24.46 1.30 -9.53
C ARG A 188 -23.04 0.79 -9.29
N LEU A 189 -22.05 1.41 -9.91
CA LEU A 189 -20.65 1.01 -9.78
C LEU A 189 -19.97 1.53 -8.50
N LEU A 190 -20.53 2.56 -7.88
CA LEU A 190 -20.07 3.07 -6.59
C LEU A 190 -20.67 2.29 -5.42
N ARG A 191 -21.76 1.54 -5.68
CA ARG A 191 -22.50 0.75 -4.69
C ARG A 191 -21.93 -0.65 -4.46
N THR A 192 -21.14 -1.21 -5.38
CA THR A 192 -20.48 -2.52 -5.25
C THR A 192 -19.08 -2.42 -4.72
#